data_e95dfae8c6fc6ee1624f5579ce525ae4
#
_entry.id   e95dfae8c6fc6ee1624f5579ce525ae4
#
_cell.length_a   1.000
_cell.length_b   1.000
_cell.length_c   1.000
_cell.angle_alpha   90.00
_cell.angle_beta   90.00
_cell.angle_gamma   90.00
#
_symmetry.space_group_name_H-M   'P 1'
#
loop_
_entity.id
_entity.type
_entity.pdbx_description
1 polymer ?
#
loop_
_entity_poly.entity_id
_entity_poly.type
_entity_poly.pdbx_seq_one_letter_code
_entity_poly.pdbx_strand_id
1 'polypeptide(L)'
;MRFPTLLTSVCLALPGIALAADSPADRCDALYLLTDSDHAVGPGVLVPAAGEVPEHCRVRGTIDATIRFEVRMPAEGWTGRFMFHAPGGLAGVIGDTSSLLDDGFAMATTDTGHEAENDASFYRNDHAQLDFGFRANHLTTMLAKRIIQEFYGRPVEHAYLWGCSNGGRAGLMEALRFPDDYDGIIAGAPAVDYGFGLLTFALETSRHQKRNPLTADSVALLDANTRRACDMLDGVADGIVGDPRKCAVELLELEALECPDGPAVDCLTAGQIETARFIYTGITDGSGAVVVPGVYPGAELNGDFQLWATGPVPFLEGTASDVTVDVLVAAMHRTPGFDIDAFDPVKDLPALRDAMVAVDLPAPDFSRFQESGGKLIIYNGWHDFPCRAGALEKFLVEAGELNGKMGDYLRTFMVPGMIHCLGGNGAWAADYIQAIVDWVENGEAPGRILAEHPGNFTFLEGQVALGNRTVSWSEAMLEAGEALEARKRFSRPLCPYPQYARYNGSGDVNDAVNYDCVAD
;
A
#
# COMPACT_ATOMS: atom_id res chain seq x y z
N MET A 1 -93.26 -15.48 -27.08
CA MET A 1 -92.26 -16.45 -26.60
C MET A 1 -90.91 -16.00 -27.05
N ARG A 2 -90.10 -15.41 -26.22
CA ARG A 2 -88.69 -14.96 -26.57
C ARG A 2 -87.79 -15.87 -25.73
N PHE A 3 -86.88 -16.59 -26.42
CA PHE A 3 -85.80 -17.37 -25.79
C PHE A 3 -84.56 -16.48 -25.62
N PRO A 4 -83.90 -16.51 -24.47
CA PRO A 4 -82.61 -15.83 -24.33
C PRO A 4 -81.46 -16.76 -24.76
N THR A 5 -80.60 -16.24 -25.65
CA THR A 5 -79.37 -16.87 -26.07
C THR A 5 -78.28 -16.66 -25.00
N LEU A 6 -77.81 -17.73 -24.35
CA LEU A 6 -76.64 -17.70 -23.47
C LEU A 6 -75.38 -17.65 -24.36
N LEU A 7 -74.62 -16.56 -24.27
CA LEU A 7 -73.25 -16.49 -24.77
C LEU A 7 -72.31 -16.98 -23.65
N THR A 8 -71.72 -18.16 -23.85
CA THR A 8 -70.61 -18.69 -23.02
C THR A 8 -69.29 -18.07 -23.49
N SER A 9 -68.75 -17.15 -22.71
CA SER A 9 -67.37 -16.63 -22.90
C SER A 9 -66.36 -17.71 -22.48
N VAL A 10 -65.63 -18.27 -23.44
CA VAL A 10 -64.46 -19.12 -23.21
C VAL A 10 -63.27 -18.18 -23.00
N CYS A 11 -62.82 -18.03 -21.73
CA CYS A 11 -61.50 -17.44 -21.44
C CYS A 11 -60.43 -18.45 -21.82
N LEU A 12 -59.75 -18.24 -22.95
CA LEU A 12 -58.48 -18.88 -23.24
C LEU A 12 -57.40 -18.27 -22.32
N ALA A 13 -56.99 -19.01 -21.31
CA ALA A 13 -55.78 -18.71 -20.54
C ALA A 13 -54.58 -18.96 -21.45
N LEU A 14 -53.94 -17.90 -21.93
CA LEU A 14 -52.62 -17.98 -22.53
C LEU A 14 -51.64 -18.45 -21.47
N PRO A 15 -50.79 -19.47 -21.75
CA PRO A 15 -49.72 -19.83 -20.82
C PRO A 15 -48.82 -18.61 -20.69
N GLY A 16 -48.63 -18.10 -19.45
CA GLY A 16 -47.66 -17.08 -19.18
C GLY A 16 -46.30 -17.60 -19.60
N ILE A 17 -45.67 -16.93 -20.55
CA ILE A 17 -44.27 -17.11 -20.87
C ILE A 17 -43.56 -16.63 -19.60
N ALA A 18 -43.11 -17.55 -18.73
CA ALA A 18 -42.11 -17.23 -17.73
C ALA A 18 -40.88 -16.79 -18.53
N LEU A 19 -40.58 -15.49 -18.50
CA LEU A 19 -39.27 -15.01 -18.92
C LEU A 19 -38.26 -15.80 -18.10
N ALA A 20 -37.44 -16.61 -18.76
CA ALA A 20 -36.34 -17.27 -18.10
C ALA A 20 -35.51 -16.15 -17.44
N ALA A 21 -35.22 -16.27 -16.14
CA ALA A 21 -34.31 -15.35 -15.49
C ALA A 21 -32.99 -15.37 -16.28
N ASP A 22 -32.47 -14.22 -16.65
CA ASP A 22 -31.23 -14.10 -17.41
C ASP A 22 -30.12 -14.87 -16.68
N SER A 23 -29.39 -15.71 -17.42
CA SER A 23 -28.27 -16.46 -16.84
C SER A 23 -27.15 -15.49 -16.40
N PRO A 24 -26.24 -15.91 -15.48
CA PRO A 24 -25.08 -15.10 -15.16
C PRO A 24 -24.28 -14.68 -16.40
N ALA A 25 -24.21 -15.53 -17.44
CA ALA A 25 -23.56 -15.21 -18.70
C ALA A 25 -24.28 -14.08 -19.45
N ASP A 26 -25.62 -14.14 -19.54
CA ASP A 26 -26.41 -13.10 -20.23
C ASP A 26 -26.33 -11.76 -19.51
N ARG A 27 -26.42 -11.75 -18.17
CA ARG A 27 -26.25 -10.53 -17.36
C ARG A 27 -24.86 -9.95 -17.50
N CYS A 28 -23.83 -10.81 -17.52
CA CYS A 28 -22.45 -10.39 -17.69
C CYS A 28 -22.21 -9.76 -19.06
N ASP A 29 -22.64 -10.43 -20.13
CA ASP A 29 -22.52 -9.91 -21.50
C ASP A 29 -23.24 -8.57 -21.67
N ALA A 30 -24.44 -8.41 -21.10
CA ALA A 30 -25.26 -7.19 -21.23
C ALA A 30 -24.65 -5.94 -20.59
N LEU A 31 -23.60 -6.03 -19.79
CA LEU A 31 -23.01 -4.87 -19.09
C LEU A 31 -22.44 -3.80 -20.03
N TYR A 32 -22.14 -4.13 -21.28
CA TYR A 32 -21.76 -3.13 -22.29
C TYR A 32 -22.84 -2.06 -22.53
N LEU A 33 -24.09 -2.34 -22.18
CA LEU A 33 -25.20 -1.38 -22.27
C LEU A 33 -25.05 -0.19 -21.29
N LEU A 34 -24.13 -0.29 -20.33
CA LEU A 34 -23.76 0.82 -19.44
C LEU A 34 -22.82 1.85 -20.11
N THR A 35 -22.41 1.60 -21.36
CA THR A 35 -21.61 2.55 -22.14
C THR A 35 -22.40 3.85 -22.37
N ASP A 36 -21.76 4.98 -22.08
CA ASP A 36 -22.29 6.33 -22.28
C ASP A 36 -21.20 7.27 -22.83
N SER A 37 -21.34 8.59 -22.70
CA SER A 37 -20.38 9.57 -23.21
C SER A 37 -19.02 9.52 -22.51
N ASP A 38 -18.99 9.12 -21.24
CA ASP A 38 -17.83 9.19 -20.37
C ASP A 38 -17.24 7.79 -20.08
N HIS A 39 -18.05 6.74 -20.28
CA HIS A 39 -17.71 5.37 -19.97
C HIS A 39 -17.82 4.46 -21.19
N ALA A 40 -16.75 3.83 -21.60
CA ALA A 40 -16.78 2.73 -22.56
C ALA A 40 -16.66 1.40 -21.79
N VAL A 41 -17.81 0.75 -21.56
CA VAL A 41 -17.88 -0.55 -20.88
C VAL A 41 -17.89 -1.66 -21.93
N GLY A 42 -16.91 -2.57 -21.88
CA GLY A 42 -16.87 -3.72 -22.77
C GLY A 42 -17.92 -4.78 -22.39
N PRO A 43 -18.24 -5.70 -23.31
CA PRO A 43 -19.04 -6.88 -22.95
C PRO A 43 -18.32 -7.67 -21.86
N GLY A 44 -19.08 -8.08 -20.84
CA GLY A 44 -18.54 -8.92 -19.79
C GLY A 44 -18.25 -10.34 -20.28
N VAL A 45 -17.26 -10.96 -19.69
CA VAL A 45 -16.87 -12.33 -19.99
C VAL A 45 -17.04 -13.19 -18.74
N LEU A 46 -17.88 -14.22 -18.83
CA LEU A 46 -17.97 -15.20 -17.75
C LEU A 46 -16.72 -16.09 -17.79
N VAL A 47 -15.86 -15.95 -16.79
CA VAL A 47 -14.61 -16.70 -16.64
C VAL A 47 -14.89 -17.95 -15.80
N PRO A 48 -14.60 -19.16 -16.30
CA PRO A 48 -14.82 -20.39 -15.56
C PRO A 48 -13.97 -20.44 -14.28
N ALA A 49 -14.45 -21.17 -13.27
CA ALA A 49 -13.70 -21.43 -12.06
C ALA A 49 -12.35 -22.11 -12.35
N ALA A 50 -11.29 -21.67 -11.64
CA ALA A 50 -9.94 -22.24 -11.77
C ALA A 50 -9.20 -22.18 -10.42
N GLY A 51 -8.79 -23.33 -9.90
CA GLY A 51 -8.19 -23.41 -8.57
C GLY A 51 -9.15 -22.94 -7.48
N GLU A 52 -8.72 -21.99 -6.68
CA GLU A 52 -9.53 -21.35 -5.63
C GLU A 52 -10.39 -20.18 -6.16
N VAL A 53 -10.15 -19.74 -7.40
CA VAL A 53 -10.92 -18.64 -8.00
C VAL A 53 -12.26 -19.17 -8.54
N PRO A 54 -13.42 -18.70 -8.03
CA PRO A 54 -14.73 -19.14 -8.48
C PRO A 54 -15.05 -18.64 -9.90
N GLU A 55 -16.09 -19.22 -10.52
CA GLU A 55 -16.67 -18.68 -11.74
C GLU A 55 -17.11 -17.23 -11.49
N HIS A 56 -16.70 -16.30 -12.37
CA HIS A 56 -16.97 -14.88 -12.19
C HIS A 56 -17.16 -14.14 -13.50
N CYS A 57 -17.96 -13.09 -13.48
CA CYS A 57 -18.06 -12.12 -14.55
C CYS A 57 -16.88 -11.14 -14.47
N ARG A 58 -16.14 -11.01 -15.57
CA ARG A 58 -15.06 -10.03 -15.73
C ARG A 58 -15.43 -8.99 -16.74
N VAL A 59 -15.42 -7.71 -16.35
CA VAL A 59 -15.71 -6.55 -17.19
C VAL A 59 -14.49 -5.65 -17.26
N ARG A 60 -14.18 -5.15 -18.44
CA ARG A 60 -13.13 -4.16 -18.68
C ARG A 60 -13.68 -2.99 -19.49
N GLY A 61 -13.04 -1.85 -19.36
CA GLY A 61 -13.40 -0.67 -20.12
C GLY A 61 -12.51 0.51 -19.84
N THR A 62 -12.98 1.69 -20.29
CA THR A 62 -12.27 2.95 -20.06
C THR A 62 -13.23 4.03 -19.58
N ILE A 63 -12.74 4.95 -18.77
CA ILE A 63 -13.39 6.18 -18.32
C ILE A 63 -12.60 7.35 -18.91
N ASP A 64 -13.29 8.37 -19.43
CA ASP A 64 -12.67 9.55 -20.08
C ASP A 64 -11.60 9.16 -21.13
N ALA A 65 -11.77 8.01 -21.77
CA ALA A 65 -10.87 7.43 -22.79
C ALA A 65 -9.44 7.08 -22.31
N THR A 66 -9.03 7.44 -21.11
CA THR A 66 -7.67 7.24 -20.59
C THR A 66 -7.60 6.27 -19.40
N ILE A 67 -8.56 6.32 -18.49
CA ILE A 67 -8.56 5.50 -17.29
C ILE A 67 -9.11 4.11 -17.62
N ARG A 68 -8.27 3.09 -17.67
CA ARG A 68 -8.70 1.69 -17.82
C ARG A 68 -9.08 1.12 -16.46
N PHE A 69 -10.08 0.24 -16.49
CA PHE A 69 -10.55 -0.45 -15.30
C PHE A 69 -10.85 -1.92 -15.56
N GLU A 70 -10.87 -2.71 -14.50
CA GLU A 70 -11.41 -4.06 -14.48
C GLU A 70 -12.32 -4.23 -13.25
N VAL A 71 -13.48 -4.87 -13.47
CA VAL A 71 -14.39 -5.33 -12.41
C VAL A 71 -14.56 -6.84 -12.52
N ARG A 72 -14.44 -7.56 -11.41
CA ARG A 72 -14.71 -8.99 -11.30
C ARG A 72 -15.79 -9.23 -10.26
N MET A 73 -16.75 -10.07 -10.59
CA MET A 73 -17.95 -10.33 -9.77
C MET A 73 -18.21 -11.84 -9.73
N PRO A 74 -18.18 -12.51 -8.57
CA PRO A 74 -18.55 -13.93 -8.46
C PRO A 74 -19.90 -14.19 -9.14
N ALA A 75 -20.01 -15.25 -9.94
CA ALA A 75 -21.26 -15.60 -10.59
C ALA A 75 -22.35 -15.99 -9.59
N GLU A 76 -21.92 -16.59 -8.48
CA GLU A 76 -22.74 -17.00 -7.34
C GLU A 76 -22.02 -16.62 -6.01
N GLY A 77 -22.76 -16.55 -4.92
CA GLY A 77 -22.18 -16.37 -3.57
C GLY A 77 -21.76 -14.95 -3.22
N TRP A 78 -22.11 -13.94 -4.02
CA TRP A 78 -21.80 -12.55 -3.64
C TRP A 78 -22.50 -12.13 -2.34
N THR A 79 -21.69 -11.62 -1.41
CA THR A 79 -22.11 -11.28 -0.04
C THR A 79 -22.61 -9.84 0.13
N GLY A 80 -22.72 -9.06 -0.93
CA GLY A 80 -23.01 -7.61 -0.86
C GLY A 80 -21.76 -6.74 -0.72
N ARG A 81 -20.59 -7.33 -0.57
CA ARG A 81 -19.32 -6.65 -0.37
C ARG A 81 -18.64 -6.30 -1.68
N PHE A 82 -18.02 -5.13 -1.69
CA PHE A 82 -17.17 -4.66 -2.77
C PHE A 82 -15.80 -4.28 -2.22
N MET A 83 -14.73 -4.71 -2.86
CA MET A 83 -13.35 -4.31 -2.54
C MET A 83 -12.70 -3.66 -3.75
N PHE A 84 -12.24 -2.44 -3.60
CA PHE A 84 -11.38 -1.79 -4.56
C PHE A 84 -9.91 -2.03 -4.20
N HIS A 85 -9.13 -2.58 -5.13
CA HIS A 85 -7.69 -2.71 -4.98
C HIS A 85 -6.99 -1.51 -5.62
N ALA A 86 -6.49 -0.60 -4.80
CA ALA A 86 -5.76 0.58 -5.25
C ALA A 86 -4.31 0.19 -5.61
N PRO A 87 -3.84 0.46 -6.85
CA PRO A 87 -2.53 0.03 -7.30
C PRO A 87 -1.39 0.79 -6.64
N GLY A 88 -0.29 0.07 -6.39
CA GLY A 88 0.96 0.61 -5.84
C GLY A 88 1.92 1.15 -6.91
N GLY A 89 3.11 1.58 -6.49
CA GLY A 89 4.17 2.07 -7.37
C GLY A 89 3.72 3.25 -8.21
N LEU A 90 4.10 3.25 -9.47
CA LEU A 90 3.65 4.23 -10.46
C LEU A 90 2.34 3.82 -11.15
N ALA A 91 1.70 2.73 -10.72
CA ALA A 91 0.50 2.17 -11.34
C ALA A 91 0.70 1.86 -12.86
N GLY A 92 -0.24 2.25 -13.73
CA GLY A 92 -0.08 2.10 -15.19
C GLY A 92 -0.51 0.73 -15.73
N VAL A 93 -0.91 -0.22 -14.87
CA VAL A 93 -1.32 -1.57 -15.23
C VAL A 93 -2.58 -2.01 -14.47
N ILE A 94 -3.35 -2.88 -15.09
CA ILE A 94 -4.45 -3.60 -14.42
C ILE A 94 -3.88 -4.84 -13.75
N GLY A 95 -3.76 -4.81 -12.43
CA GLY A 95 -3.32 -5.96 -11.62
C GLY A 95 -4.38 -7.07 -11.52
N ASP A 96 -4.00 -8.20 -10.97
CA ASP A 96 -4.96 -9.27 -10.65
C ASP A 96 -5.81 -8.88 -9.43
N THR A 97 -7.12 -9.08 -9.55
CA THR A 97 -8.12 -8.78 -8.52
C THR A 97 -9.01 -10.01 -8.24
N SER A 98 -8.43 -11.21 -8.23
CA SER A 98 -9.18 -12.44 -7.98
C SER A 98 -9.16 -12.93 -6.53
N SER A 99 -8.29 -12.37 -5.70
CA SER A 99 -7.95 -12.89 -4.36
C SER A 99 -9.11 -13.00 -3.36
N LEU A 100 -10.15 -12.17 -3.48
CA LEU A 100 -11.31 -12.16 -2.55
C LEU A 100 -12.62 -12.60 -3.21
N LEU A 101 -12.57 -13.13 -4.42
CA LEU A 101 -13.77 -13.61 -5.11
C LEU A 101 -14.39 -14.81 -4.39
N ASP A 102 -13.56 -15.71 -3.83
CA ASP A 102 -14.03 -16.88 -3.07
C ASP A 102 -14.66 -16.48 -1.72
N ASP A 103 -14.22 -15.35 -1.15
CA ASP A 103 -14.83 -14.74 0.04
C ASP A 103 -16.12 -13.96 -0.28
N GLY A 104 -16.58 -14.02 -1.54
CA GLY A 104 -17.81 -13.40 -2.00
C GLY A 104 -17.75 -11.88 -2.21
N PHE A 105 -16.56 -11.31 -2.35
CA PHE A 105 -16.42 -9.89 -2.74
C PHE A 105 -16.55 -9.72 -4.26
N ALA A 106 -17.19 -8.65 -4.69
CA ALA A 106 -16.94 -8.07 -6.00
C ALA A 106 -15.67 -7.21 -5.92
N MET A 107 -14.82 -7.29 -6.96
CA MET A 107 -13.50 -6.65 -6.96
C MET A 107 -13.36 -5.66 -8.10
N ALA A 108 -12.65 -4.55 -7.88
CA ALA A 108 -12.27 -3.65 -8.96
C ALA A 108 -10.86 -3.08 -8.78
N THR A 109 -10.26 -2.66 -9.89
CA THR A 109 -9.00 -1.92 -9.94
C THR A 109 -8.92 -1.05 -11.19
N THR A 110 -7.91 -0.18 -11.25
CA THR A 110 -7.64 0.73 -12.37
C THR A 110 -6.15 0.80 -12.68
N ASP A 111 -5.80 1.25 -13.89
CA ASP A 111 -4.42 1.60 -14.25
C ASP A 111 -4.03 3.03 -13.86
N THR A 112 -4.95 3.78 -13.25
CA THR A 112 -4.79 5.19 -12.88
C THR A 112 -4.63 6.17 -14.05
N GLY A 113 -5.12 5.80 -15.25
CA GLY A 113 -5.24 6.72 -16.39
C GLY A 113 -3.99 6.86 -17.26
N HIS A 114 -3.04 5.95 -17.13
CA HIS A 114 -1.85 5.90 -18.00
C HIS A 114 -1.35 4.48 -18.21
N GLU A 115 -0.52 4.31 -19.23
CA GLU A 115 0.19 3.06 -19.52
C GLU A 115 1.69 3.30 -19.32
N ALA A 116 2.21 2.95 -18.18
CA ALA A 116 3.65 2.98 -18.01
C ALA A 116 4.03 2.22 -16.74
N GLU A 117 4.77 1.17 -16.93
CA GLU A 117 5.45 0.51 -15.83
C GLU A 117 6.72 1.27 -15.52
N ASN A 118 6.88 1.71 -14.27
CA ASN A 118 8.09 2.38 -13.80
C ASN A 118 8.57 3.54 -14.72
N ASP A 119 7.72 4.06 -15.60
CA ASP A 119 7.99 5.22 -16.43
C ASP A 119 7.26 6.45 -15.87
N ALA A 120 8.05 7.39 -15.37
CA ALA A 120 7.57 8.63 -14.80
C ALA A 120 7.04 9.65 -15.83
N SER A 121 7.06 9.33 -17.14
CA SER A 121 6.73 10.30 -18.21
C SER A 121 5.32 10.88 -18.10
N PHE A 122 4.36 10.16 -17.52
CA PHE A 122 3.00 10.63 -17.30
C PHE A 122 2.93 11.87 -16.40
N TYR A 123 3.90 12.08 -15.50
CA TYR A 123 4.01 13.31 -14.70
C TYR A 123 4.19 14.58 -15.53
N ARG A 124 4.50 14.46 -16.83
CA ARG A 124 4.55 15.59 -17.77
C ARG A 124 3.19 15.99 -18.32
N ASN A 125 2.15 15.24 -17.98
CA ASN A 125 0.76 15.49 -18.39
C ASN A 125 -0.10 15.77 -17.16
N ASP A 126 -0.63 16.99 -17.04
CA ASP A 126 -1.45 17.41 -15.88
C ASP A 126 -2.69 16.54 -15.69
N HIS A 127 -3.30 16.09 -16.79
CA HIS A 127 -4.48 15.21 -16.70
C HIS A 127 -4.11 13.84 -16.11
N ALA A 128 -3.00 13.25 -16.56
CA ALA A 128 -2.52 11.99 -16.03
C ALA A 128 -2.07 12.11 -14.56
N GLN A 129 -1.51 13.26 -14.16
CA GLN A 129 -1.23 13.53 -12.74
C GLN A 129 -2.51 13.57 -11.90
N LEU A 130 -3.58 14.22 -12.38
CA LEU A 130 -4.87 14.27 -11.69
C LEU A 130 -5.49 12.87 -11.58
N ASP A 131 -5.43 12.08 -12.67
CA ASP A 131 -5.94 10.72 -12.70
C ASP A 131 -5.18 9.83 -11.70
N PHE A 132 -3.85 9.84 -11.76
CA PHE A 132 -2.99 9.13 -10.80
C PHE A 132 -3.18 9.63 -9.36
N GLY A 133 -3.33 10.93 -9.18
CA GLY A 133 -3.46 11.58 -7.88
C GLY A 133 -4.70 11.12 -7.12
N PHE A 134 -5.87 11.13 -7.78
CA PHE A 134 -7.14 10.83 -7.13
C PHE A 134 -8.31 10.47 -8.06
N ARG A 135 -8.38 11.02 -9.31
CA ARG A 135 -9.58 10.88 -10.13
C ARG A 135 -9.85 9.43 -10.56
N ALA A 136 -8.82 8.69 -10.95
CA ALA A 136 -9.01 7.36 -11.50
C ALA A 136 -9.62 6.38 -10.50
N ASN A 137 -9.17 6.40 -9.23
CA ASN A 137 -9.72 5.54 -8.19
C ASN A 137 -11.18 5.89 -7.90
N HIS A 138 -11.49 7.16 -7.67
CA HIS A 138 -12.85 7.65 -7.44
C HIS A 138 -13.81 7.29 -8.59
N LEU A 139 -13.47 7.67 -9.82
CA LEU A 139 -14.34 7.45 -10.97
C LEU A 139 -14.55 5.95 -11.25
N THR A 140 -13.49 5.14 -11.10
CA THR A 140 -13.60 3.68 -11.24
C THR A 140 -14.51 3.09 -10.16
N THR A 141 -14.40 3.57 -8.93
CA THR A 141 -15.26 3.13 -7.82
C THR A 141 -16.73 3.41 -8.09
N MET A 142 -17.03 4.62 -8.54
CA MET A 142 -18.41 5.00 -8.89
C MET A 142 -18.99 4.12 -10.00
N LEU A 143 -18.21 3.89 -11.04
CA LEU A 143 -18.62 3.04 -12.17
C LEU A 143 -18.71 1.55 -11.74
N ALA A 144 -17.77 1.06 -10.95
CA ALA A 144 -17.77 -0.32 -10.45
C ALA A 144 -19.02 -0.62 -9.61
N LYS A 145 -19.40 0.29 -8.70
CA LYS A 145 -20.65 0.15 -7.92
C LYS A 145 -21.88 0.07 -8.84
N ARG A 146 -21.92 0.86 -9.92
CA ARG A 146 -23.01 0.82 -10.92
C ARG A 146 -23.01 -0.51 -11.69
N ILE A 147 -21.85 -1.01 -12.11
CA ILE A 147 -21.70 -2.31 -12.81
C ILE A 147 -22.16 -3.45 -11.91
N ILE A 148 -21.73 -3.44 -10.63
CA ILE A 148 -22.09 -4.45 -9.63
C ILE A 148 -23.61 -4.45 -9.41
N GLN A 149 -24.21 -3.28 -9.23
CA GLN A 149 -25.65 -3.14 -9.07
C GLN A 149 -26.43 -3.68 -10.27
N GLU A 150 -25.97 -3.41 -11.48
CA GLU A 150 -26.63 -3.91 -12.71
C GLU A 150 -26.52 -5.44 -12.80
N PHE A 151 -25.34 -6.01 -12.52
CA PHE A 151 -25.12 -7.45 -12.60
C PHE A 151 -25.96 -8.24 -11.57
N TYR A 152 -26.03 -7.77 -10.31
CA TYR A 152 -26.74 -8.48 -9.24
C TYR A 152 -28.19 -8.02 -9.02
N GLY A 153 -28.62 -6.91 -9.61
CA GLY A 153 -29.95 -6.35 -9.42
C GLY A 153 -30.16 -5.71 -8.05
N ARG A 154 -29.10 -5.52 -7.26
CA ARG A 154 -29.12 -4.86 -5.95
C ARG A 154 -27.83 -4.07 -5.72
N PRO A 155 -27.85 -2.98 -4.92
CA PRO A 155 -26.66 -2.17 -4.68
C PRO A 155 -25.63 -2.94 -3.83
N VAL A 156 -24.40 -2.42 -3.83
CA VAL A 156 -23.35 -2.76 -2.85
C VAL A 156 -23.86 -2.41 -1.45
N GLU A 157 -23.68 -3.31 -0.51
CA GLU A 157 -24.07 -3.11 0.90
C GLU A 157 -22.91 -2.53 1.71
N HIS A 158 -21.68 -3.03 1.48
CA HIS A 158 -20.47 -2.53 2.10
C HIS A 158 -19.36 -2.39 1.08
N ALA A 159 -18.75 -1.21 1.04
CA ALA A 159 -17.68 -0.86 0.14
C ALA A 159 -16.34 -0.70 0.89
N TYR A 160 -15.32 -1.38 0.41
CA TYR A 160 -14.00 -1.37 1.00
C TYR A 160 -12.94 -0.94 -0.02
N LEU A 161 -11.85 -0.37 0.48
CA LEU A 161 -10.64 -0.15 -0.30
C LEU A 161 -9.44 -0.77 0.43
N TRP A 162 -8.58 -1.42 -0.32
CA TRP A 162 -7.27 -1.85 0.14
C TRP A 162 -6.18 -1.45 -0.87
N GLY A 163 -5.08 -0.94 -0.36
CA GLY A 163 -3.91 -0.65 -1.15
C GLY A 163 -2.68 -0.43 -0.28
N CYS A 164 -1.51 -0.63 -0.86
CA CYS A 164 -0.23 -0.39 -0.18
C CYS A 164 0.62 0.62 -0.95
N SER A 165 1.54 1.32 -0.26
CA SER A 165 2.42 2.30 -0.90
C SER A 165 1.64 3.47 -1.51
N ASN A 166 1.78 3.70 -2.81
CA ASN A 166 0.89 4.61 -3.54
C ASN A 166 -0.59 4.22 -3.38
N GLY A 167 -0.92 2.92 -3.35
CA GLY A 167 -2.27 2.45 -3.07
C GLY A 167 -2.76 2.81 -1.67
N GLY A 168 -1.87 2.77 -0.66
CA GLY A 168 -2.15 3.28 0.68
C GLY A 168 -2.37 4.79 0.71
N ARG A 169 -1.55 5.56 -0.03
CA ARG A 169 -1.76 6.99 -0.26
C ARG A 169 -3.13 7.25 -0.91
N ALA A 170 -3.48 6.46 -1.92
CA ALA A 170 -4.77 6.56 -2.59
C ALA A 170 -5.93 6.30 -1.62
N GLY A 171 -5.83 5.31 -0.73
CA GLY A 171 -6.83 5.07 0.32
C GLY A 171 -7.02 6.27 1.26
N LEU A 172 -5.92 6.91 1.69
CA LEU A 172 -5.99 8.15 2.47
C LEU A 172 -6.60 9.30 1.65
N MET A 173 -6.25 9.40 0.36
CA MET A 173 -6.81 10.42 -0.54
C MET A 173 -8.33 10.25 -0.70
N GLU A 174 -8.83 9.01 -0.82
CA GLU A 174 -10.26 8.69 -0.87
C GLU A 174 -10.95 9.12 0.42
N ALA A 175 -10.43 8.74 1.60
CA ALA A 175 -10.99 9.15 2.88
C ALA A 175 -11.08 10.68 3.05
N LEU A 176 -10.08 11.41 2.53
CA LEU A 176 -10.00 12.87 2.67
C LEU A 176 -10.84 13.64 1.66
N ARG A 177 -10.96 13.15 0.41
CA ARG A 177 -11.66 13.85 -0.68
C ARG A 177 -13.06 13.32 -0.95
N PHE A 178 -13.26 12.00 -0.84
CA PHE A 178 -14.48 11.28 -1.22
C PHE A 178 -14.99 10.39 -0.08
N PRO A 179 -15.29 10.99 1.08
CA PRO A 179 -15.55 10.26 2.33
C PRO A 179 -16.76 9.32 2.29
N ASP A 180 -17.61 9.45 1.28
CA ASP A 180 -18.81 8.62 1.10
C ASP A 180 -18.57 7.39 0.18
N ASP A 181 -17.37 7.23 -0.37
CA ASP A 181 -17.08 6.17 -1.32
C ASP A 181 -16.89 4.81 -0.67
N TYR A 182 -16.41 4.77 0.57
CA TYR A 182 -16.06 3.53 1.26
C TYR A 182 -16.48 3.54 2.71
N ASP A 183 -17.00 2.39 3.17
CA ASP A 183 -17.30 2.13 4.59
C ASP A 183 -16.02 1.76 5.36
N GLY A 184 -15.07 1.10 4.69
CA GLY A 184 -13.81 0.67 5.29
C GLY A 184 -12.61 0.84 4.35
N ILE A 185 -11.51 1.37 4.88
CA ILE A 185 -10.27 1.57 4.12
C ILE A 185 -9.10 0.93 4.86
N ILE A 186 -8.26 0.18 4.12
CA ILE A 186 -6.98 -0.34 4.58
C ILE A 186 -5.88 0.36 3.79
N ALA A 187 -5.18 1.28 4.44
CA ALA A 187 -4.06 2.02 3.88
C ALA A 187 -2.73 1.43 4.38
N GLY A 188 -2.14 0.52 3.59
CA GLY A 188 -0.86 -0.09 3.91
C GLY A 188 0.30 0.79 3.51
N ALA A 189 1.32 0.91 4.37
CA ALA A 189 2.55 1.64 4.11
C ALA A 189 2.33 2.92 3.25
N PRO A 190 1.41 3.83 3.66
CA PRO A 190 0.98 4.91 2.80
C PRO A 190 2.10 5.93 2.57
N ALA A 191 2.30 6.32 1.32
CA ALA A 191 3.23 7.40 0.97
C ALA A 191 2.63 8.76 1.35
N VAL A 192 2.61 9.08 2.64
CA VAL A 192 1.95 10.27 3.21
C VAL A 192 2.63 11.58 2.83
N ASP A 193 3.93 11.53 2.51
CA ASP A 193 4.76 12.68 2.14
C ASP A 193 5.37 12.49 0.73
N TYR A 194 4.56 12.01 -0.22
CA TYR A 194 5.01 11.53 -1.53
C TYR A 194 5.89 12.55 -2.28
N GLY A 195 5.40 13.74 -2.53
CA GLY A 195 6.13 14.77 -3.28
C GLY A 195 7.36 15.26 -2.53
N PHE A 196 7.19 15.70 -1.30
CA PHE A 196 8.31 16.28 -0.56
C PHE A 196 9.23 15.22 0.04
N GLY A 197 8.68 14.34 0.86
CA GLY A 197 9.50 13.42 1.65
C GLY A 197 10.11 12.31 0.79
N LEU A 198 9.28 11.55 0.06
CA LEU A 198 9.76 10.40 -0.69
C LEU A 198 10.69 10.80 -1.83
N LEU A 199 10.30 11.78 -2.68
CA LEU A 199 11.11 12.16 -3.84
C LEU A 199 12.45 12.78 -3.43
N THR A 200 12.46 13.66 -2.41
CA THR A 200 13.70 14.32 -1.99
C THR A 200 14.63 13.38 -1.22
N PHE A 201 14.07 12.47 -0.40
CA PHE A 201 14.87 11.47 0.30
C PHE A 201 15.52 10.48 -0.68
N ALA A 202 14.81 10.06 -1.73
CA ALA A 202 15.36 9.23 -2.79
C ALA A 202 16.50 9.94 -3.53
N LEU A 203 16.33 11.23 -3.86
CA LEU A 203 17.39 12.02 -4.49
C LEU A 203 18.64 12.09 -3.61
N GLU A 204 18.51 12.43 -2.34
CA GLU A 204 19.65 12.51 -1.44
C GLU A 204 20.28 11.13 -1.19
N THR A 205 19.48 10.06 -1.10
CA THR A 205 19.99 8.68 -1.04
C THR A 205 20.87 8.36 -2.27
N SER A 206 20.36 8.64 -3.47
CA SER A 206 21.13 8.45 -4.71
C SER A 206 22.41 9.29 -4.73
N ARG A 207 22.36 10.54 -4.29
CA ARG A 207 23.53 11.43 -4.20
C ARG A 207 24.60 10.91 -3.21
N HIS A 208 24.16 10.46 -2.02
CA HIS A 208 25.05 9.88 -1.02
C HIS A 208 25.70 8.60 -1.51
N GLN A 209 24.91 7.71 -2.11
CA GLN A 209 25.40 6.45 -2.67
C GLN A 209 26.40 6.65 -3.82
N LYS A 210 26.16 7.63 -4.69
CA LYS A 210 27.12 7.95 -5.77
C LYS A 210 28.43 8.52 -5.23
N ARG A 211 28.40 9.24 -4.10
CA ARG A 211 29.57 9.87 -3.49
C ARG A 211 30.35 8.91 -2.58
N ASN A 212 29.64 8.22 -1.70
CA ASN A 212 30.16 7.36 -0.64
C ASN A 212 29.34 6.07 -0.54
N PRO A 213 29.52 5.11 -1.46
CA PRO A 213 28.65 3.94 -1.54
C PRO A 213 28.76 3.03 -0.32
N LEU A 214 27.60 2.68 0.25
CA LEU A 214 27.48 1.52 1.12
C LEU A 214 27.53 0.25 0.26
N THR A 215 28.28 -0.74 0.71
CA THR A 215 28.39 -2.06 0.09
C THR A 215 27.57 -3.07 0.89
N ALA A 216 27.41 -4.29 0.38
CA ALA A 216 26.79 -5.37 1.13
C ALA A 216 27.49 -5.62 2.48
N ASP A 217 28.84 -5.55 2.51
CA ASP A 217 29.62 -5.70 3.76
C ASP A 217 29.32 -4.55 4.73
N SER A 218 29.24 -3.31 4.22
CA SER A 218 28.88 -2.14 5.04
C SER A 218 27.50 -2.29 5.66
N VAL A 219 26.51 -2.77 4.89
CA VAL A 219 25.13 -2.99 5.36
C VAL A 219 25.11 -4.12 6.41
N ALA A 220 25.85 -5.21 6.19
CA ALA A 220 25.96 -6.30 7.17
C ALA A 220 26.58 -5.83 8.49
N LEU A 221 27.60 -4.95 8.43
CA LEU A 221 28.21 -4.37 9.60
C LEU A 221 27.23 -3.43 10.36
N LEU A 222 26.47 -2.62 9.62
CA LEU A 222 25.44 -1.75 10.19
C LEU A 222 24.35 -2.58 10.89
N ASP A 223 23.83 -3.64 10.24
CA ASP A 223 22.82 -4.56 10.83
C ASP A 223 23.34 -5.21 12.12
N ALA A 224 24.57 -5.75 12.10
CA ALA A 224 25.16 -6.36 13.28
C ALA A 224 25.32 -5.34 14.43
N ASN A 225 25.72 -4.11 14.11
CA ASN A 225 25.86 -3.04 15.09
C ASN A 225 24.49 -2.60 15.66
N THR A 226 23.47 -2.46 14.81
CA THR A 226 22.10 -2.11 15.23
C THR A 226 21.52 -3.17 16.16
N ARG A 227 21.64 -4.45 15.82
CA ARG A 227 21.20 -5.54 16.70
C ARG A 227 21.93 -5.53 18.04
N ARG A 228 23.25 -5.35 18.03
CA ARG A 228 24.03 -5.24 19.27
C ARG A 228 23.53 -4.10 20.17
N ALA A 229 23.17 -2.96 19.59
CA ALA A 229 22.77 -1.79 20.35
C ALA A 229 21.29 -1.82 20.78
N CYS A 230 20.40 -2.38 19.99
CA CYS A 230 18.96 -2.12 20.10
C CYS A 230 18.07 -3.36 20.27
N ASP A 231 18.53 -4.57 19.93
CA ASP A 231 17.70 -5.78 19.93
C ASP A 231 17.04 -6.05 21.31
N MET A 232 17.74 -5.80 22.40
CA MET A 232 17.23 -6.02 23.77
C MET A 232 16.32 -4.91 24.32
N LEU A 233 16.03 -3.85 23.56
CA LEU A 233 15.26 -2.71 24.08
C LEU A 233 13.78 -3.03 24.34
N ASP A 234 13.24 -4.07 23.71
CA ASP A 234 11.89 -4.59 23.95
C ASP A 234 11.84 -5.76 24.95
N GLY A 235 13.02 -6.21 25.44
CA GLY A 235 13.16 -7.28 26.42
C GLY A 235 13.44 -8.66 25.82
N VAL A 236 13.63 -8.78 24.50
CA VAL A 236 13.93 -10.04 23.81
C VAL A 236 15.11 -9.85 22.86
N ALA A 237 16.03 -10.82 22.84
CA ALA A 237 17.11 -10.86 21.84
C ALA A 237 16.70 -11.81 20.70
N ASP A 238 15.87 -11.36 19.80
CA ASP A 238 15.35 -12.16 18.70
C ASP A 238 15.74 -11.64 17.31
N GLY A 239 16.55 -10.57 17.29
CA GLY A 239 17.03 -9.90 16.08
C GLY A 239 15.98 -9.00 15.43
N ILE A 240 14.95 -8.59 16.20
CA ILE A 240 13.92 -7.65 15.79
C ILE A 240 13.94 -6.46 16.74
N VAL A 241 14.07 -5.26 16.22
CA VAL A 241 13.91 -4.04 17.02
C VAL A 241 12.42 -3.75 17.16
N GLY A 242 11.83 -4.11 18.29
CA GLY A 242 10.37 -4.08 18.51
C GLY A 242 9.78 -2.66 18.56
N ASP A 243 10.51 -1.71 19.14
CA ASP A 243 10.17 -0.28 19.13
C ASP A 243 11.41 0.55 18.75
N PRO A 244 11.63 0.79 17.46
CA PRO A 244 12.83 1.48 16.99
C PRO A 244 12.89 2.97 17.37
N ARG A 245 11.81 3.58 17.88
CA ARG A 245 11.86 4.93 18.47
C ARG A 245 12.83 4.99 19.66
N LYS A 246 13.06 3.85 20.30
CA LYS A 246 14.02 3.70 21.42
C LYS A 246 15.46 3.47 20.94
N CYS A 247 15.64 3.13 19.65
CA CYS A 247 16.94 2.91 19.03
C CYS A 247 17.44 4.21 18.37
N ALA A 248 17.75 5.21 19.18
CA ALA A 248 18.27 6.47 18.67
C ALA A 248 19.60 6.25 17.92
N VAL A 249 19.84 7.02 16.87
CA VAL A 249 21.05 6.91 16.00
C VAL A 249 22.34 7.05 16.81
N GLU A 250 22.31 7.81 17.89
CA GLU A 250 23.44 8.01 18.83
C GLU A 250 23.84 6.70 19.54
N LEU A 251 22.89 5.78 19.77
CA LEU A 251 23.19 4.48 20.38
C LEU A 251 24.00 3.57 19.45
N LEU A 252 23.98 3.84 18.15
CA LEU A 252 24.72 3.07 17.16
C LEU A 252 26.23 3.39 17.18
N GLU A 253 26.64 4.51 17.80
CA GLU A 253 28.05 4.91 17.91
C GLU A 253 28.81 4.73 16.58
N LEU A 254 28.22 5.21 15.46
CA LEU A 254 28.71 4.93 14.10
C LEU A 254 30.19 5.27 13.90
N GLU A 255 30.72 6.29 14.60
CA GLU A 255 32.13 6.66 14.59
C GLU A 255 33.05 5.57 15.14
N ALA A 256 32.55 4.70 16.03
CA ALA A 256 33.32 3.57 16.54
C ALA A 256 33.54 2.47 15.48
N LEU A 257 32.80 2.53 14.38
CA LEU A 257 32.97 1.63 13.23
C LEU A 257 33.97 2.17 12.19
N GLU A 258 34.54 3.36 12.41
CA GLU A 258 35.45 3.97 11.41
C GLU A 258 36.75 3.18 11.26
N CYS A 259 37.17 3.02 10.00
CA CYS A 259 38.41 2.35 9.66
C CYS A 259 39.62 3.18 10.11
N PRO A 260 40.54 2.66 10.95
CA PRO A 260 41.69 3.41 11.44
C PRO A 260 42.74 3.66 10.37
N ASP A 261 42.95 2.73 9.44
CA ASP A 261 44.08 2.70 8.50
C ASP A 261 43.62 2.64 7.03
N GLY A 262 42.36 3.06 6.71
CA GLY A 262 41.81 3.03 5.36
C GLY A 262 40.80 1.89 5.17
N PRO A 263 40.14 1.80 4.00
CA PRO A 263 39.00 0.91 3.76
C PRO A 263 39.33 -0.56 4.02
N ALA A 264 38.47 -1.24 4.81
CA ALA A 264 38.50 -2.69 5.05
C ALA A 264 37.06 -3.22 5.18
N VAL A 265 36.87 -4.55 5.14
CA VAL A 265 35.55 -5.19 5.14
C VAL A 265 34.84 -5.17 6.50
N ASP A 266 35.58 -4.99 7.56
CA ASP A 266 35.11 -5.02 8.96
C ASP A 266 34.99 -3.63 9.60
N CYS A 267 35.05 -2.57 8.80
CA CYS A 267 34.90 -1.19 9.25
C CYS A 267 34.29 -0.31 8.13
N LEU A 268 33.88 0.90 8.48
CA LEU A 268 33.31 1.88 7.56
C LEU A 268 34.30 3.01 7.30
N THR A 269 34.34 3.51 6.09
CA THR A 269 35.02 4.79 5.82
C THR A 269 34.21 5.94 6.42
N ALA A 270 34.84 7.09 6.67
CA ALA A 270 34.14 8.30 7.13
C ALA A 270 32.98 8.69 6.18
N GLY A 271 33.16 8.52 4.87
CA GLY A 271 32.09 8.79 3.89
C GLY A 271 30.92 7.78 3.99
N GLN A 272 31.19 6.51 4.26
CA GLN A 272 30.13 5.51 4.49
C GLN A 272 29.37 5.79 5.78
N ILE A 273 30.05 6.26 6.83
CA ILE A 273 29.40 6.72 8.07
C ILE A 273 28.49 7.91 7.79
N GLU A 274 28.93 8.87 6.96
CA GLU A 274 28.10 9.99 6.53
C GLU A 274 26.83 9.51 5.79
N THR A 275 26.96 8.56 4.86
CA THR A 275 25.81 7.99 4.15
C THR A 275 24.86 7.23 5.08
N ALA A 276 25.38 6.38 5.97
CA ALA A 276 24.55 5.66 6.94
C ALA A 276 23.81 6.63 7.87
N ARG A 277 24.52 7.63 8.39
CA ARG A 277 23.94 8.68 9.22
C ARG A 277 22.81 9.42 8.51
N PHE A 278 23.02 9.81 7.25
CA PHE A 278 22.00 10.42 6.43
C PHE A 278 20.76 9.52 6.31
N ILE A 279 20.93 8.24 5.98
CA ILE A 279 19.79 7.31 5.82
C ILE A 279 18.98 7.23 7.12
N TYR A 280 19.63 7.16 8.28
CA TYR A 280 18.92 7.06 9.58
C TYR A 280 18.34 8.40 10.04
N THR A 281 19.02 9.52 9.82
CA THR A 281 18.58 10.83 10.31
C THR A 281 17.59 11.50 9.34
N GLY A 282 17.81 11.34 8.02
CA GLY A 282 17.05 12.04 6.99
C GLY A 282 17.60 13.41 6.63
N ILE A 283 16.75 14.26 6.05
CA ILE A 283 17.10 15.62 5.61
C ILE A 283 16.88 16.60 6.75
N THR A 284 17.90 17.40 7.02
CA THR A 284 17.83 18.47 8.03
C THR A 284 17.90 19.85 7.38
N ASP A 285 17.27 20.83 8.01
CA ASP A 285 17.41 22.24 7.62
C ASP A 285 18.71 22.87 8.15
N GLY A 286 18.94 24.14 7.84
CA GLY A 286 20.12 24.88 8.28
C GLY A 286 20.23 25.07 9.81
N SER A 287 19.19 24.75 10.59
CA SER A 287 19.21 24.75 12.06
C SER A 287 19.55 23.37 12.65
N GLY A 288 19.59 22.33 11.82
CA GLY A 288 19.72 20.92 12.23
C GLY A 288 18.38 20.25 12.56
N ALA A 289 17.24 20.92 12.36
CA ALA A 289 15.94 20.29 12.55
C ALA A 289 15.62 19.33 11.39
N VAL A 290 15.13 18.11 11.73
CA VAL A 290 14.75 17.11 10.74
C VAL A 290 13.48 17.54 10.02
N VAL A 291 13.59 17.83 8.73
CA VAL A 291 12.45 18.21 7.86
C VAL A 291 11.87 16.99 7.14
N VAL A 292 12.72 16.06 6.71
CA VAL A 292 12.31 14.75 6.18
C VAL A 292 12.95 13.67 7.05
N PRO A 293 12.18 12.86 7.78
CA PRO A 293 12.74 11.82 8.63
C PRO A 293 13.44 10.73 7.81
N GLY A 294 14.47 10.14 8.40
CA GLY A 294 15.17 8.98 7.83
C GLY A 294 14.44 7.67 8.11
N VAL A 295 15.14 6.58 7.85
CA VAL A 295 14.70 5.20 8.11
C VAL A 295 15.09 4.81 9.53
N TYR A 296 14.21 4.20 10.28
CA TYR A 296 14.56 3.63 11.58
C TYR A 296 15.52 2.46 11.44
N PRO A 297 16.57 2.37 12.28
CA PRO A 297 17.50 1.24 12.28
C PRO A 297 16.82 -0.08 12.69
N GLY A 298 17.25 -1.23 12.13
CA GLY A 298 16.83 -2.55 12.59
C GLY A 298 16.42 -3.57 11.55
N ALA A 299 16.50 -3.22 10.26
CA ALA A 299 16.17 -4.13 9.16
C ALA A 299 17.08 -3.95 7.95
N GLU A 300 18.34 -3.62 8.17
CA GLU A 300 19.30 -3.27 7.13
C GLU A 300 19.51 -4.39 6.11
N LEU A 301 19.49 -5.67 6.56
CA LEU A 301 19.65 -6.85 5.70
C LEU A 301 18.33 -7.39 5.12
N ASN A 302 17.19 -6.73 5.34
CA ASN A 302 15.87 -7.29 4.99
C ASN A 302 15.37 -6.92 3.57
N GLY A 303 16.24 -6.40 2.71
CA GLY A 303 15.96 -6.18 1.29
C GLY A 303 15.73 -4.72 0.89
N ASP A 304 15.08 -3.89 1.70
CA ASP A 304 14.80 -2.48 1.34
C ASP A 304 16.07 -1.64 1.15
N PHE A 305 17.10 -1.84 1.98
CA PHE A 305 18.39 -1.17 1.77
C PHE A 305 19.00 -1.51 0.42
N GLN A 306 18.93 -2.78 -0.01
CA GLN A 306 19.41 -3.18 -1.33
C GLN A 306 18.55 -2.56 -2.43
N LEU A 307 17.24 -2.67 -2.32
CA LEU A 307 16.31 -2.16 -3.32
C LEU A 307 16.43 -0.63 -3.50
N TRP A 308 16.47 0.12 -2.40
CA TRP A 308 16.37 1.58 -2.43
C TRP A 308 17.71 2.30 -2.41
N ALA A 309 18.75 1.72 -1.82
CA ALA A 309 20.03 2.41 -1.64
C ALA A 309 21.19 1.74 -2.35
N THR A 310 21.51 0.47 -2.06
CA THR A 310 22.81 -0.09 -2.45
C THR A 310 22.81 -0.78 -3.81
N GLY A 311 21.66 -1.29 -4.29
CA GLY A 311 21.63 -2.10 -5.51
C GLY A 311 22.65 -3.27 -5.49
N PRO A 312 22.92 -3.89 -6.63
CA PRO A 312 22.04 -3.90 -7.79
C PRO A 312 20.77 -4.73 -7.54
N VAL A 313 19.71 -4.40 -8.27
CA VAL A 313 18.48 -5.21 -8.30
C VAL A 313 18.24 -5.72 -9.71
N PRO A 314 17.93 -7.02 -9.90
CA PRO A 314 17.94 -7.65 -11.23
C PRO A 314 16.96 -7.07 -12.24
N PHE A 315 15.93 -6.34 -11.79
CA PHE A 315 14.85 -5.81 -12.61
C PHE A 315 14.87 -4.28 -12.76
N LEU A 316 15.89 -3.59 -12.20
CA LEU A 316 16.05 -2.14 -12.31
C LEU A 316 17.42 -1.77 -12.86
N GLU A 317 17.50 -0.72 -13.65
CA GLU A 317 18.77 -0.04 -13.92
C GLU A 317 19.05 0.92 -12.75
N GLY A 318 19.95 0.52 -11.84
CA GLY A 318 20.23 1.26 -10.60
C GLY A 318 19.41 0.77 -9.41
N THR A 319 18.90 1.71 -8.62
CA THR A 319 18.07 1.47 -7.42
C THR A 319 16.68 2.03 -7.59
N ALA A 320 15.76 1.67 -6.69
CA ALA A 320 14.43 2.28 -6.65
C ALA A 320 14.50 3.79 -6.34
N SER A 321 15.53 4.25 -5.62
CA SER A 321 15.79 5.68 -5.45
C SER A 321 16.15 6.37 -6.77
N ASP A 322 16.95 5.74 -7.64
CA ASP A 322 17.27 6.33 -8.95
C ASP A 322 16.01 6.45 -9.83
N VAL A 323 15.15 5.45 -9.88
CA VAL A 323 13.84 5.52 -10.57
C VAL A 323 12.95 6.64 -9.99
N THR A 324 12.97 6.81 -8.67
CA THR A 324 12.20 7.86 -7.99
C THR A 324 12.75 9.26 -8.31
N VAL A 325 14.05 9.40 -8.57
CA VAL A 325 14.64 10.66 -9.08
C VAL A 325 14.07 11.02 -10.46
N ASP A 326 13.83 10.03 -11.33
CA ASP A 326 13.19 10.28 -12.62
C ASP A 326 11.75 10.82 -12.47
N VAL A 327 11.01 10.38 -11.43
CA VAL A 327 9.71 10.96 -11.07
C VAL A 327 9.85 12.43 -10.70
N LEU A 328 10.82 12.78 -9.85
CA LEU A 328 11.09 14.18 -9.48
C LEU A 328 11.41 15.03 -10.71
N VAL A 329 12.28 14.56 -11.58
CA VAL A 329 12.65 15.26 -12.82
C VAL A 329 11.43 15.44 -13.73
N ALA A 330 10.58 14.42 -13.86
CA ALA A 330 9.36 14.50 -14.66
C ALA A 330 8.34 15.47 -14.06
N ALA A 331 8.14 15.46 -12.74
CA ALA A 331 7.23 16.36 -12.04
C ALA A 331 7.67 17.83 -12.18
N MET A 332 8.96 18.11 -12.08
CA MET A 332 9.53 19.46 -12.13
C MET A 332 9.74 20.01 -13.56
N HIS A 333 9.33 19.28 -14.60
CA HIS A 333 9.63 19.63 -16.01
C HIS A 333 9.13 21.03 -16.45
N ARG A 334 8.16 21.62 -15.77
CA ARG A 334 7.63 22.96 -16.05
C ARG A 334 8.22 24.06 -15.17
N THR A 335 9.09 23.70 -14.23
CA THR A 335 9.71 24.68 -13.35
C THR A 335 10.84 25.40 -14.10
N PRO A 336 10.73 26.72 -14.34
CA PRO A 336 11.75 27.44 -15.09
C PRO A 336 13.13 27.35 -14.43
N GLY A 337 14.13 26.94 -15.20
CA GLY A 337 15.50 26.82 -14.72
C GLY A 337 15.75 25.63 -13.78
N PHE A 338 14.84 24.66 -13.73
CA PHE A 338 15.05 23.44 -12.95
C PHE A 338 16.29 22.69 -13.44
N ASP A 339 17.17 22.39 -12.51
CA ASP A 339 18.38 21.61 -12.69
C ASP A 339 18.49 20.63 -11.52
N ILE A 340 18.42 19.35 -11.81
CA ILE A 340 18.44 18.29 -10.79
C ILE A 340 19.75 18.29 -10.00
N ASP A 341 20.89 18.63 -10.62
CA ASP A 341 22.18 18.66 -9.95
C ASP A 341 22.30 19.84 -8.96
N ALA A 342 21.57 20.93 -9.22
CA ALA A 342 21.52 22.11 -8.37
C ALA A 342 20.33 22.13 -7.40
N PHE A 343 19.39 21.18 -7.51
CA PHE A 343 18.19 21.12 -6.68
C PHE A 343 18.53 20.96 -5.19
N ASP A 344 17.94 21.82 -4.37
CA ASP A 344 18.08 21.82 -2.90
C ASP A 344 16.73 21.46 -2.27
N PRO A 345 16.60 20.31 -1.59
CA PRO A 345 15.31 19.83 -1.04
C PRO A 345 14.61 20.83 -0.11
N VAL A 346 15.37 21.70 0.57
CA VAL A 346 14.80 22.67 1.52
C VAL A 346 14.41 23.96 0.81
N LYS A 347 15.27 24.48 -0.07
CA LYS A 347 15.04 25.78 -0.74
C LYS A 347 14.00 25.69 -1.85
N ASP A 348 14.01 24.57 -2.60
CA ASP A 348 13.15 24.37 -3.78
C ASP A 348 11.81 23.71 -3.42
N LEU A 349 11.57 23.43 -2.12
CA LEU A 349 10.33 22.87 -1.61
C LEU A 349 9.05 23.55 -2.13
N PRO A 350 8.93 24.91 -2.18
CA PRO A 350 7.71 25.53 -2.68
C PRO A 350 7.39 25.12 -4.12
N ALA A 351 8.40 25.11 -5.00
CA ALA A 351 8.22 24.71 -6.40
C ALA A 351 7.84 23.23 -6.54
N LEU A 352 8.40 22.36 -5.71
CA LEU A 352 8.06 20.94 -5.69
C LEU A 352 6.62 20.72 -5.21
N ARG A 353 6.19 21.41 -4.16
CA ARG A 353 4.79 21.34 -3.68
C ARG A 353 3.79 21.79 -4.76
N ASP A 354 4.10 22.87 -5.47
CA ASP A 354 3.26 23.31 -6.59
C ASP A 354 3.18 22.26 -7.70
N ALA A 355 4.30 21.61 -8.01
CA ALA A 355 4.37 20.55 -9.03
C ALA A 355 3.62 19.26 -8.62
N MET A 356 3.51 18.98 -7.32
CA MET A 356 2.95 17.74 -6.77
C MET A 356 1.53 17.90 -6.19
N VAL A 357 0.92 19.07 -6.31
CA VAL A 357 -0.38 19.40 -5.68
C VAL A 357 -1.52 18.42 -6.03
N ALA A 358 -1.46 17.77 -7.18
CA ALA A 358 -2.44 16.77 -7.59
C ALA A 358 -2.24 15.41 -6.89
N VAL A 359 -1.03 15.12 -6.44
CA VAL A 359 -0.62 13.81 -5.92
C VAL A 359 -0.46 13.82 -4.40
N ASP A 360 0.05 14.91 -3.85
CA ASP A 360 0.23 15.06 -2.41
C ASP A 360 -1.12 15.04 -1.68
N LEU A 361 -1.12 14.44 -0.50
CA LEU A 361 -2.30 14.45 0.37
C LEU A 361 -2.66 15.87 0.81
N PRO A 362 -3.95 16.22 0.87
CA PRO A 362 -4.38 17.44 1.55
C PRO A 362 -4.12 17.31 3.06
N ALA A 363 -4.39 18.39 3.80
CA ALA A 363 -4.36 18.36 5.26
C ALA A 363 -5.21 17.16 5.78
N PRO A 364 -4.73 16.42 6.81
CA PRO A 364 -5.38 15.19 7.27
C PRO A 364 -6.62 15.45 8.15
N ASP A 365 -7.57 16.18 7.62
CA ASP A 365 -8.88 16.43 8.24
C ASP A 365 -9.87 15.33 7.83
N PHE A 366 -10.03 14.33 8.69
CA PHE A 366 -10.92 13.20 8.51
C PHE A 366 -12.33 13.43 9.06
N SER A 367 -12.69 14.66 9.44
CA SER A 367 -13.99 14.94 10.07
C SER A 367 -15.18 14.45 9.24
N ARG A 368 -15.15 14.68 7.91
CA ARG A 368 -16.20 14.21 7.01
C ARG A 368 -16.23 12.68 6.87
N PHE A 369 -15.08 12.02 6.85
CA PHE A 369 -14.99 10.56 6.81
C PHE A 369 -15.52 9.93 8.12
N GLN A 370 -15.24 10.56 9.25
CA GLN A 370 -15.83 10.16 10.54
C GLN A 370 -17.34 10.36 10.55
N GLU A 371 -17.84 11.49 10.03
CA GLU A 371 -19.27 11.80 9.96
C GLU A 371 -20.03 10.82 9.05
N SER A 372 -19.41 10.33 7.95
CA SER A 372 -20.01 9.29 7.08
C SER A 372 -20.03 7.90 7.74
N GLY A 373 -19.36 7.73 8.87
CA GLY A 373 -19.26 6.44 9.58
C GLY A 373 -18.10 5.56 9.15
N GLY A 374 -17.25 6.04 8.24
CA GLY A 374 -16.10 5.32 7.68
C GLY A 374 -15.11 4.80 8.72
N LYS A 375 -14.43 3.71 8.41
CA LYS A 375 -13.39 3.09 9.23
C LYS A 375 -12.08 2.98 8.47
N LEU A 376 -10.98 3.35 9.12
CA LEU A 376 -9.64 3.39 8.51
C LEU A 376 -8.65 2.58 9.34
N ILE A 377 -8.06 1.56 8.72
CA ILE A 377 -6.88 0.88 9.24
C ILE A 377 -5.67 1.35 8.45
N ILE A 378 -4.65 1.83 9.15
CA ILE A 378 -3.32 2.09 8.59
C ILE A 378 -2.37 1.04 9.16
N TYR A 379 -1.57 0.40 8.30
CA TYR A 379 -0.43 -0.39 8.77
C TYR A 379 0.85 0.06 8.08
N ASN A 380 1.99 0.02 8.78
CA ASN A 380 3.28 0.43 8.23
C ASN A 380 4.41 -0.36 8.86
N GLY A 381 5.41 -0.74 8.07
CA GLY A 381 6.65 -1.27 8.61
C GLY A 381 7.42 -0.19 9.36
N TRP A 382 7.89 -0.51 10.57
CA TRP A 382 8.78 0.41 11.27
C TRP A 382 10.06 0.72 10.45
N HIS A 383 10.49 -0.25 9.63
CA HIS A 383 11.74 -0.20 8.88
C HIS A 383 11.51 0.01 7.37
N ASP A 384 10.34 0.52 7.01
CA ASP A 384 9.99 0.86 5.64
C ASP A 384 10.90 1.98 5.11
N PHE A 385 11.58 1.70 4.01
CA PHE A 385 12.56 2.64 3.44
C PHE A 385 11.88 3.78 2.65
N PRO A 386 10.95 3.51 1.70
CA PRO A 386 10.28 4.59 0.96
C PRO A 386 9.20 5.31 1.77
N CYS A 387 8.33 4.57 2.47
CA CYS A 387 7.22 5.12 3.25
C CYS A 387 7.59 5.15 4.74
N ARG A 388 8.57 5.98 5.05
CA ARG A 388 9.24 6.03 6.35
C ARG A 388 8.26 6.22 7.51
N ALA A 389 8.41 5.38 8.52
CA ALA A 389 7.55 5.40 9.71
C ALA A 389 7.53 6.79 10.39
N GLY A 390 8.67 7.50 10.43
CA GLY A 390 8.72 8.86 10.98
C GLY A 390 7.90 9.89 10.19
N ALA A 391 7.68 9.69 8.89
CA ALA A 391 6.77 10.53 8.10
C ALA A 391 5.31 10.25 8.47
N LEU A 392 4.94 8.97 8.62
CA LEU A 392 3.62 8.58 9.09
C LEU A 392 3.34 9.11 10.50
N GLU A 393 4.32 9.06 11.42
CA GLU A 393 4.17 9.62 12.77
C GLU A 393 3.86 11.12 12.74
N LYS A 394 4.56 11.90 11.89
CA LYS A 394 4.26 13.33 11.70
C LYS A 394 2.84 13.54 11.15
N PHE A 395 2.43 12.76 10.18
CA PHE A 395 1.08 12.80 9.62
C PHE A 395 0.01 12.49 10.67
N LEU A 396 0.23 11.49 11.53
CA LEU A 396 -0.70 11.12 12.61
C LEU A 396 -0.78 12.19 13.70
N VAL A 397 0.31 12.89 14.00
CA VAL A 397 0.31 14.03 14.94
C VAL A 397 -0.56 15.15 14.37
N GLU A 398 -0.34 15.57 13.12
CA GLU A 398 -1.15 16.58 12.44
C GLU A 398 -2.62 16.18 12.38
N ALA A 399 -2.92 14.92 12.02
CA ALA A 399 -4.28 14.39 12.05
C ALA A 399 -4.91 14.48 13.44
N GLY A 400 -4.17 14.17 14.49
CA GLY A 400 -4.62 14.28 15.88
C GLY A 400 -4.92 15.72 16.31
N GLU A 401 -4.12 16.68 15.85
CA GLU A 401 -4.34 18.12 16.11
C GLU A 401 -5.62 18.62 15.44
N LEU A 402 -5.91 18.16 14.22
CA LEU A 402 -7.10 18.57 13.46
C LEU A 402 -8.39 17.87 13.91
N ASN A 403 -8.34 16.58 14.23
CA ASN A 403 -9.52 15.75 14.46
C ASN A 403 -9.74 15.36 15.94
N GLY A 404 -8.78 15.61 16.82
CA GLY A 404 -8.86 15.19 18.23
C GLY A 404 -8.79 13.67 18.39
N LYS A 405 -9.82 13.05 19.01
CA LYS A 405 -9.83 11.60 19.23
C LYS A 405 -10.16 10.84 17.93
N MET A 406 -9.20 10.13 17.39
CA MET A 406 -9.35 9.34 16.17
C MET A 406 -9.75 7.88 16.40
N GLY A 407 -9.68 7.40 17.63
CA GLY A 407 -9.82 5.98 17.96
C GLY A 407 -11.18 5.33 17.60
N ASP A 408 -12.20 6.10 17.29
CA ASP A 408 -13.53 5.57 16.91
C ASP A 408 -13.63 5.24 15.41
N TYR A 409 -12.70 5.74 14.59
CA TYR A 409 -12.71 5.54 13.14
C TYR A 409 -11.33 5.23 12.54
N LEU A 410 -10.23 5.47 13.26
CA LEU A 410 -8.87 5.21 12.78
C LEU A 410 -8.09 4.32 13.75
N ARG A 411 -7.42 3.31 13.23
CA ARG A 411 -6.43 2.46 13.90
C ARG A 411 -5.16 2.39 13.08
N THR A 412 -4.04 2.62 13.73
CA THR A 412 -2.72 2.46 13.09
C THR A 412 -1.97 1.31 13.75
N PHE A 413 -1.37 0.44 12.95
CA PHE A 413 -0.54 -0.67 13.39
C PHE A 413 0.85 -0.53 12.81
N MET A 414 1.83 -0.25 13.68
CA MET A 414 3.24 -0.22 13.30
C MET A 414 3.82 -1.62 13.48
N VAL A 415 4.47 -2.14 12.43
CA VAL A 415 4.90 -3.55 12.37
C VAL A 415 6.42 -3.65 12.56
N PRO A 416 6.89 -4.18 13.71
CA PRO A 416 8.31 -4.38 13.95
C PRO A 416 8.95 -5.33 12.93
N GLY A 417 10.12 -4.99 12.42
CA GLY A 417 10.87 -5.81 11.47
C GLY A 417 10.27 -5.91 10.07
N MET A 418 9.12 -5.29 9.82
CA MET A 418 8.53 -5.23 8.48
C MET A 418 9.19 -4.10 7.67
N ILE A 419 9.48 -4.41 6.43
CA ILE A 419 9.94 -3.49 5.39
C ILE A 419 8.75 -2.97 4.57
N HIS A 420 8.98 -2.49 3.35
CA HIS A 420 7.92 -1.85 2.54
C HIS A 420 6.78 -2.80 2.18
N CYS A 421 5.57 -2.49 2.60
CA CYS A 421 4.32 -3.20 2.36
C CYS A 421 4.20 -4.57 3.05
N LEU A 422 5.27 -5.37 3.05
CA LEU A 422 5.31 -6.74 3.54
C LEU A 422 6.77 -7.23 3.58
N GLY A 423 7.01 -8.40 4.17
CA GLY A 423 8.36 -8.95 4.24
C GLY A 423 9.17 -8.39 5.41
N GLY A 424 10.46 -8.69 5.42
CA GLY A 424 11.35 -8.37 6.53
C GLY A 424 11.43 -9.49 7.56
N ASN A 425 12.10 -9.20 8.69
CA ASN A 425 12.37 -10.21 9.71
C ASN A 425 11.32 -10.28 10.82
N GLY A 426 10.32 -9.41 10.80
CA GLY A 426 9.23 -9.36 11.77
C GLY A 426 8.03 -10.24 11.43
N ALA A 427 7.03 -10.28 12.31
CA ALA A 427 5.73 -10.88 12.04
C ALA A 427 4.87 -9.86 11.28
N TRP A 428 4.78 -10.00 9.97
CA TRP A 428 4.14 -9.02 9.08
C TRP A 428 2.85 -9.51 8.41
N ALA A 429 2.62 -10.83 8.35
CA ALA A 429 1.41 -11.38 7.76
C ALA A 429 0.24 -11.29 8.75
N ALA A 430 -0.70 -10.41 8.49
CA ALA A 430 -1.86 -10.15 9.34
C ALA A 430 -3.13 -9.98 8.49
N ASP A 431 -4.26 -10.42 9.01
CA ASP A 431 -5.56 -10.33 8.34
C ASP A 431 -6.22 -8.96 8.62
N TYR A 432 -5.77 -7.95 7.90
CA TYR A 432 -6.37 -6.62 7.97
C TYR A 432 -7.76 -6.57 7.32
N ILE A 433 -8.04 -7.49 6.37
CA ILE A 433 -9.32 -7.53 5.66
C ILE A 433 -10.42 -7.97 6.61
N GLN A 434 -10.23 -9.07 7.34
CA GLN A 434 -11.20 -9.50 8.33
C GLN A 434 -11.36 -8.44 9.44
N ALA A 435 -10.25 -7.82 9.86
CA ALA A 435 -10.30 -6.78 10.90
C ALA A 435 -11.14 -5.54 10.49
N ILE A 436 -11.05 -5.09 9.24
CA ILE A 436 -11.86 -3.95 8.76
C ILE A 436 -13.31 -4.35 8.56
N VAL A 437 -13.58 -5.56 8.07
CA VAL A 437 -14.94 -6.11 7.91
C VAL A 437 -15.65 -6.19 9.26
N ASP A 438 -15.00 -6.77 10.28
CA ASP A 438 -15.56 -6.85 11.63
C ASP A 438 -15.84 -5.46 12.22
N TRP A 439 -14.96 -4.51 11.94
CA TRP A 439 -15.15 -3.15 12.43
C TRP A 439 -16.33 -2.43 11.76
N VAL A 440 -16.45 -2.54 10.44
CA VAL A 440 -17.54 -1.92 9.66
C VAL A 440 -18.88 -2.59 9.97
N GLU A 441 -18.95 -3.92 9.89
CA GLU A 441 -20.20 -4.64 9.90
C GLU A 441 -20.69 -4.98 11.32
N ASN A 442 -19.77 -5.21 12.27
CA ASN A 442 -20.08 -5.62 13.63
C ASN A 442 -19.79 -4.52 14.68
N GLY A 443 -19.10 -3.43 14.28
CA GLY A 443 -18.67 -2.39 15.20
C GLY A 443 -17.47 -2.79 16.08
N GLU A 444 -16.79 -3.89 15.76
CA GLU A 444 -15.68 -4.45 16.54
C GLU A 444 -14.35 -3.81 16.13
N ALA A 445 -14.02 -2.67 16.74
CA ALA A 445 -12.76 -2.00 16.48
C ALA A 445 -11.55 -2.90 16.85
N PRO A 446 -10.55 -3.09 15.97
CA PRO A 446 -9.43 -3.96 16.28
C PRO A 446 -8.57 -3.38 17.42
N GLY A 447 -8.59 -4.06 18.58
CA GLY A 447 -7.76 -3.73 19.73
C GLY A 447 -6.35 -4.30 19.63
N ARG A 448 -6.18 -5.41 18.94
CA ARG A 448 -4.91 -6.01 18.54
C ARG A 448 -5.17 -6.93 17.35
N ILE A 449 -4.20 -7.07 16.47
CA ILE A 449 -4.26 -8.01 15.35
C ILE A 449 -3.14 -9.03 15.53
N LEU A 450 -3.45 -10.32 15.33
CA LEU A 450 -2.42 -11.36 15.31
C LEU A 450 -1.68 -11.29 13.99
N ALA A 451 -0.36 -11.16 14.04
CA ALA A 451 0.51 -11.27 12.89
C ALA A 451 1.44 -12.47 13.01
N GLU A 452 1.78 -13.06 11.89
CA GLU A 452 2.71 -14.18 11.80
C GLU A 452 3.90 -13.85 10.90
N HIS A 453 5.06 -14.41 11.23
CA HIS A 453 6.14 -14.56 10.27
C HIS A 453 5.98 -15.95 9.64
N PRO A 454 5.76 -16.06 8.32
CA PRO A 454 5.37 -17.33 7.69
C PRO A 454 6.48 -18.40 7.67
N GLY A 455 7.68 -18.10 8.18
CA GLY A 455 8.81 -19.04 8.17
C GLY A 455 9.50 -19.03 6.81
N ASN A 456 9.64 -20.20 6.20
CA ASN A 456 10.12 -20.31 4.82
C ASN A 456 9.10 -19.64 3.89
N PHE A 457 9.31 -18.37 3.66
CA PHE A 457 8.47 -17.60 2.78
C PHE A 457 8.97 -17.80 1.36
N THR A 458 8.30 -18.66 0.64
CA THR A 458 8.32 -18.64 -0.81
C THR A 458 7.23 -17.69 -1.26
N PHE A 459 7.61 -16.58 -1.87
CA PHE A 459 6.73 -15.77 -2.70
C PHE A 459 6.36 -16.61 -3.95
N LEU A 460 5.64 -17.71 -3.76
CA LEU A 460 5.32 -18.61 -4.86
C LEU A 460 4.13 -18.13 -5.69
N GLU A 461 3.34 -17.18 -5.21
CA GLU A 461 2.12 -16.77 -5.88
C GLU A 461 1.94 -15.26 -6.02
N GLY A 462 2.82 -14.45 -5.44
CA GLY A 462 2.90 -13.02 -5.69
C GLY A 462 3.73 -12.71 -6.92
N GLN A 463 3.23 -13.01 -8.09
CA GLN A 463 3.77 -12.42 -9.31
C GLN A 463 3.42 -10.94 -9.28
N VAL A 464 4.40 -10.10 -8.99
CA VAL A 464 4.29 -8.69 -9.32
C VAL A 464 4.33 -8.62 -10.83
N ALA A 465 3.16 -8.51 -11.44
CA ALA A 465 3.07 -8.19 -12.86
C ALA A 465 3.58 -6.75 -13.03
N LEU A 466 4.84 -6.62 -13.38
CA LEU A 466 5.41 -5.41 -13.94
C LEU A 466 5.20 -5.49 -15.44
N GLY A 467 3.99 -5.08 -15.91
CA GLY A 467 3.57 -5.10 -17.29
C GLY A 467 3.50 -6.49 -17.92
N ASN A 468 4.03 -6.62 -19.14
CA ASN A 468 4.08 -7.91 -19.84
C ASN A 468 5.19 -8.85 -19.33
N ARG A 469 5.89 -8.50 -18.26
CA ARG A 469 6.92 -9.33 -17.64
C ARG A 469 6.44 -9.80 -16.28
N THR A 470 6.33 -11.09 -16.13
CA THR A 470 6.23 -11.74 -14.85
C THR A 470 7.60 -11.70 -14.21
N VAL A 471 7.81 -10.77 -13.29
CA VAL A 471 9.03 -10.74 -12.47
C VAL A 471 8.70 -11.50 -11.21
N SER A 472 9.33 -12.62 -11.05
CA SER A 472 9.35 -13.33 -9.79
C SER A 472 10.13 -12.48 -8.78
N TRP A 473 9.45 -11.85 -7.83
CA TRP A 473 10.10 -11.28 -6.64
C TRP A 473 10.93 -12.33 -5.92
N SER A 474 10.60 -13.62 -6.15
CA SER A 474 11.27 -14.77 -5.56
C SER A 474 12.74 -14.90 -5.95
N GLU A 475 13.14 -14.58 -7.17
CA GLU A 475 14.56 -14.68 -7.55
C GLU A 475 15.40 -13.57 -6.92
N ALA A 476 14.89 -12.34 -6.87
CA ALA A 476 15.61 -11.23 -6.23
C ALA A 476 15.60 -11.31 -4.69
N MET A 477 14.51 -11.86 -4.11
CA MET A 477 14.38 -12.04 -2.67
C MET A 477 14.99 -13.38 -2.20
N LEU A 478 15.13 -14.40 -3.05
CA LEU A 478 15.80 -15.65 -2.69
C LEU A 478 17.32 -15.48 -2.50
N GLU A 479 17.97 -14.63 -3.29
CA GLU A 479 19.39 -14.31 -3.06
C GLU A 479 19.60 -13.49 -1.78
N ALA A 480 18.64 -12.60 -1.42
CA ALA A 480 18.61 -11.92 -0.12
C ALA A 480 18.03 -12.81 1.00
N GLY A 481 17.24 -13.80 0.65
CA GLY A 481 16.42 -14.64 1.53
C GLY A 481 17.11 -15.86 2.10
N GLU A 482 18.33 -16.24 1.66
CA GLU A 482 19.07 -17.35 2.30
C GLU A 482 19.32 -17.07 3.80
N ALA A 483 19.37 -15.81 4.21
CA ALA A 483 19.44 -15.42 5.61
C ALA A 483 18.08 -15.52 6.34
N LEU A 484 16.94 -15.43 5.61
CA LEU A 484 15.58 -15.53 6.16
C LEU A 484 15.10 -17.00 6.26
N GLU A 485 15.61 -17.91 5.44
CA GLU A 485 15.26 -19.33 5.46
C GLU A 485 15.54 -20.05 6.80
N ALA A 486 16.41 -19.48 7.62
CA ALA A 486 16.75 -20.06 8.92
C ALA A 486 15.78 -19.71 10.06
N ARG A 487 14.80 -18.80 9.85
CA ARG A 487 13.87 -18.38 10.91
C ARG A 487 12.71 -19.37 11.07
N LYS A 488 12.43 -19.70 12.30
CA LYS A 488 11.24 -20.46 12.68
C LYS A 488 10.01 -19.57 12.51
N ARG A 489 8.88 -20.17 12.10
CA ARG A 489 7.57 -19.52 12.16
C ARG A 489 7.30 -19.01 13.58
N PHE A 490 6.91 -17.77 13.72
CA PHE A 490 6.55 -17.17 14.99
C PHE A 490 5.41 -16.17 14.79
N SER A 491 4.77 -15.78 15.88
CA SER A 491 3.69 -14.81 15.90
C SER A 491 3.97 -13.65 16.85
N ARG A 492 3.38 -12.49 16.56
CA ARG A 492 3.40 -11.29 17.41
C ARG A 492 2.03 -10.62 17.37
N PRO A 493 1.59 -9.99 18.47
CA PRO A 493 0.45 -9.10 18.41
C PRO A 493 0.88 -7.77 17.79
N LEU A 494 0.14 -7.28 16.80
CA LEU A 494 0.21 -5.89 16.39
C LEU A 494 -0.68 -5.06 17.30
N CYS A 495 -0.10 -4.08 17.94
CA CYS A 495 -0.77 -3.20 18.89
C CYS A 495 -1.18 -1.89 18.23
N PRO A 496 -2.36 -1.31 18.58
CA PRO A 496 -2.73 0.00 18.07
C PRO A 496 -1.71 1.07 18.50
N TYR A 497 -1.12 1.78 17.54
CA TYR A 497 -0.20 2.88 17.81
C TYR A 497 -0.86 3.95 18.73
N PRO A 498 -0.17 4.49 19.75
CA PRO A 498 1.28 4.42 20.01
C PRO A 498 1.74 3.22 20.86
N GLN A 499 0.86 2.26 21.16
CA GLN A 499 1.24 1.05 21.87
C GLN A 499 2.18 0.17 21.04
N TYR A 500 2.98 -0.63 21.73
CA TYR A 500 3.86 -1.64 21.14
C TYR A 500 3.75 -2.96 21.90
N ALA A 501 4.15 -4.06 21.25
CA ALA A 501 4.17 -5.38 21.86
C ALA A 501 5.41 -5.51 22.76
N ARG A 502 5.21 -5.86 24.03
CA ARG A 502 6.29 -6.14 24.98
C ARG A 502 6.16 -7.55 25.54
N TYR A 503 7.25 -8.30 25.49
CA TYR A 503 7.30 -9.64 26.09
C TYR A 503 7.02 -9.58 27.60
N ASN A 504 6.15 -10.46 28.10
CA ASN A 504 5.73 -10.48 29.50
C ASN A 504 6.72 -11.20 30.45
N GLY A 505 7.84 -11.73 29.90
CA GLY A 505 8.88 -12.39 30.65
C GLY A 505 8.65 -13.89 30.92
N SER A 506 7.63 -14.50 30.34
CA SER A 506 7.31 -15.93 30.53
C SER A 506 6.76 -16.58 29.25
N GLY A 507 7.02 -17.88 29.09
CA GLY A 507 6.56 -18.65 27.94
C GLY A 507 7.49 -18.61 26.72
N ASP A 508 7.00 -19.09 25.57
CA ASP A 508 7.77 -19.10 24.32
C ASP A 508 7.78 -17.70 23.70
N VAL A 509 8.97 -17.15 23.48
CA VAL A 509 9.14 -15.85 22.81
C VAL A 509 8.61 -15.84 21.36
N ASN A 510 8.35 -17.00 20.76
CA ASN A 510 7.78 -17.12 19.42
C ASN A 510 6.25 -17.11 19.39
N ASP A 511 5.57 -16.99 20.52
CA ASP A 511 4.12 -17.02 20.61
C ASP A 511 3.56 -15.66 21.08
N ALA A 512 2.68 -15.09 20.25
CA ALA A 512 2.03 -13.80 20.50
C ALA A 512 1.27 -13.73 21.83
N VAL A 513 0.86 -14.86 22.42
CA VAL A 513 0.15 -14.92 23.71
C VAL A 513 1.01 -14.40 24.86
N ASN A 514 2.34 -14.44 24.71
CA ASN A 514 3.30 -14.02 25.72
C ASN A 514 3.74 -12.55 25.60
N TYR A 515 2.98 -11.76 24.83
CA TYR A 515 3.21 -10.34 24.64
C TYR A 515 1.99 -9.51 25.02
N ASP A 516 2.22 -8.40 25.70
CA ASP A 516 1.21 -7.44 26.08
C ASP A 516 1.37 -6.15 25.25
N CYS A 517 0.23 -5.56 24.85
CA CYS A 517 0.22 -4.22 24.27
C CYS A 517 0.38 -3.18 25.37
N VAL A 518 1.48 -2.44 25.36
CA VAL A 518 1.82 -1.43 26.37
C VAL A 518 2.04 -0.07 25.73
N ALA A 519 1.79 1.01 26.48
CA ALA A 519 2.18 2.38 26.15
C ALA A 519 3.26 2.82 27.15
N ASP A 520 4.16 3.72 26.73
CA ASP A 520 5.15 4.37 27.62
C ASP A 520 4.49 5.43 28.50
#